data_4e59eef45174f355d5f4fbe4acb1e31a
#
_entry.id   4e59eef45174f355d5f4fbe4acb1e31a
#
_cell.length_a   1.000
_cell.length_b   1.000
_cell.length_c   1.000
_cell.angle_alpha   90.00
_cell.angle_beta   90.00
_cell.angle_gamma   90.00
#
_symmetry.space_group_name_H-M   'P 1'
#
loop_
_entity.id
_entity.type
_entity.pdbx_description
1 polymer ?
#
loop_
_entity_poly.entity_id
_entity_poly.type
_entity_poly.pdbx_seq_one_letter_code
_entity_poly.pdbx_strand_id
1 'polypeptide(L)'
;MTRAVFLDRDGVLNKAYIRNGKPYSPDMIEEMIIVPDAAEALDRLHRHGFRLIVATNQPDIARKRLTREQVDAMNAYLRSKLPLDAIEVCAHDDADNCDCRKPKPGLLLNAAKRDGIALDESFMIGDRFRDIEAGDSAGCRTILIGDGYGETFKAQPDAKFATLTEATDWILRQPVKA
;
A
#
# COMPACT_ATOMS: atom_id res chain seq x y z
N MET A 1 -21.60 4.13 -0.24
CA MET A 1 -20.37 4.31 -1.04
C MET A 1 -19.44 3.13 -0.79
N THR A 2 -18.55 2.82 -1.71
CA THR A 2 -17.60 1.70 -1.57
C THR A 2 -16.49 2.07 -0.60
N ARG A 3 -16.11 1.16 0.32
CA ARG A 3 -14.96 1.33 1.21
C ARG A 3 -13.76 0.57 0.66
N ALA A 4 -12.55 1.05 0.89
CA ALA A 4 -11.34 0.39 0.44
C ALA A 4 -10.30 0.27 1.57
N VAL A 5 -9.43 -0.72 1.42
CA VAL A 5 -8.13 -0.76 2.09
C VAL A 5 -7.08 -0.59 0.99
N PHE A 6 -6.40 0.55 1.04
CA PHE A 6 -5.21 0.80 0.24
C PHE A 6 -4.01 0.19 0.94
N LEU A 7 -3.14 -0.45 0.18
CA LEU A 7 -2.00 -1.20 0.71
C LEU A 7 -0.74 -0.81 -0.04
N ASP A 8 0.35 -0.53 0.67
CA ASP A 8 1.63 -0.55 -0.01
C ASP A 8 2.00 -1.98 -0.42
N ARG A 9 2.88 -2.11 -1.37
CA ARG A 9 3.32 -3.41 -1.90
C ARG A 9 4.50 -3.94 -1.10
N ASP A 10 5.63 -3.27 -1.23
CA ASP A 10 6.92 -3.72 -0.70
C ASP A 10 7.05 -3.37 0.80
N GLY A 11 7.17 -4.38 1.65
CA GLY A 11 7.17 -4.23 3.11
C GLY A 11 5.81 -4.45 3.77
N VAL A 12 4.73 -4.57 2.98
CA VAL A 12 3.37 -4.86 3.47
C VAL A 12 2.84 -6.17 2.90
N LEU A 13 2.79 -6.33 1.59
CA LEU A 13 2.27 -7.54 0.92
C LEU A 13 3.36 -8.53 0.55
N ASN A 14 4.52 -8.03 0.19
CA ASN A 14 5.75 -8.81 0.01
C ASN A 14 6.88 -8.22 0.83
N LYS A 15 7.86 -9.03 1.17
CA LYS A 15 9.03 -8.58 1.91
C LYS A 15 9.81 -7.54 1.12
N ALA A 16 10.21 -6.45 1.79
CA ALA A 16 11.18 -5.51 1.27
C ALA A 16 12.61 -5.99 1.55
N TYR A 17 13.54 -5.62 0.67
CA TYR A 17 14.98 -5.87 0.87
C TYR A 17 15.60 -4.68 1.57
N ILE A 18 16.22 -4.93 2.72
CA ILE A 18 16.86 -3.85 3.49
C ILE A 18 18.31 -3.68 3.04
N ARG A 19 18.64 -2.50 2.54
CA ARG A 19 20.00 -2.09 2.16
C ARG A 19 20.32 -0.76 2.84
N ASN A 20 21.37 -0.74 3.67
CA ASN A 20 21.76 0.45 4.45
C ASN A 20 20.60 1.06 5.27
N GLY A 21 19.80 0.21 5.93
CA GLY A 21 18.65 0.62 6.73
C GLY A 21 17.43 1.14 5.95
N LYS A 22 17.45 1.06 4.62
CA LYS A 22 16.33 1.48 3.76
C LYS A 22 15.69 0.29 3.04
N PRO A 23 14.36 0.28 2.90
CA PRO A 23 13.66 -0.76 2.15
C PRO A 23 13.74 -0.51 0.64
N TYR A 24 13.89 -1.60 -0.11
CA TYR A 24 13.90 -1.65 -1.57
C TYR A 24 12.94 -2.72 -2.06
N SER A 25 12.39 -2.49 -3.25
CA SER A 25 11.60 -3.48 -3.98
C SER A 25 12.48 -4.66 -4.41
N PRO A 26 11.90 -5.87 -4.61
CA PRO A 26 12.58 -6.94 -5.35
C PRO A 26 12.86 -6.49 -6.79
N ASP A 27 13.92 -7.03 -7.39
CA ASP A 27 14.31 -6.72 -8.75
C ASP A 27 13.68 -7.70 -9.78
N MET A 28 13.17 -8.85 -9.33
CA MET A 28 12.56 -9.89 -10.16
C MET A 28 11.49 -10.70 -9.42
N ILE A 29 10.67 -11.44 -10.18
CA ILE A 29 9.54 -12.23 -9.63
C ILE A 29 10.04 -13.27 -8.61
N GLU A 30 11.17 -13.92 -8.89
CA GLU A 30 11.76 -14.95 -8.05
C GLU A 30 12.14 -14.46 -6.65
N GLU A 31 12.32 -13.15 -6.51
CA GLU A 31 12.61 -12.48 -5.24
C GLU A 31 11.34 -12.05 -4.49
N MET A 32 10.16 -12.15 -5.11
CA MET A 32 8.91 -11.75 -4.47
C MET A 32 8.47 -12.77 -3.42
N ILE A 33 8.77 -12.48 -2.16
CA ILE A 33 8.35 -13.29 -1.01
C ILE A 33 7.09 -12.66 -0.42
N ILE A 34 5.93 -13.27 -0.67
CA ILE A 34 4.66 -12.81 -0.10
C ILE A 34 4.68 -13.00 1.42
N VAL A 35 4.19 -11.99 2.12
CA VAL A 35 4.08 -12.03 3.59
C VAL A 35 3.11 -13.15 3.99
N PRO A 36 3.49 -14.02 4.95
CA PRO A 36 2.75 -15.26 5.21
C PRO A 36 1.27 -15.10 5.56
N ASP A 37 0.91 -14.03 6.27
CA ASP A 37 -0.46 -13.75 6.71
C ASP A 37 -1.26 -12.90 5.71
N ALA A 38 -0.65 -12.45 4.61
CA ALA A 38 -1.29 -11.54 3.67
C ALA A 38 -2.56 -12.12 3.03
N ALA A 39 -2.51 -13.36 2.56
CA ALA A 39 -3.65 -13.96 1.85
C ALA A 39 -4.90 -14.07 2.75
N GLU A 40 -4.73 -14.57 3.99
CA GLU A 40 -5.82 -14.71 4.94
C GLU A 40 -6.36 -13.34 5.41
N ALA A 41 -5.47 -12.42 5.75
CA ALA A 41 -5.83 -11.07 6.19
C ALA A 41 -6.66 -10.35 5.11
N LEU A 42 -6.20 -10.38 3.86
CA LEU A 42 -6.88 -9.73 2.74
C LEU A 42 -8.21 -10.41 2.40
N ASP A 43 -8.29 -11.73 2.45
CA ASP A 43 -9.52 -12.46 2.20
C ASP A 43 -10.60 -12.10 3.25
N ARG A 44 -10.22 -11.91 4.51
CA ARG A 44 -11.13 -11.44 5.56
C ARG A 44 -11.65 -10.03 5.27
N LEU A 45 -10.80 -9.10 4.87
CA LEU A 45 -11.20 -7.73 4.50
C LEU A 45 -12.14 -7.75 3.29
N HIS A 46 -11.81 -8.52 2.27
CA HIS A 46 -12.62 -8.64 1.05
C HIS A 46 -14.02 -9.20 1.35
N ARG A 47 -14.12 -10.24 2.19
CA ARG A 47 -15.41 -10.78 2.65
C ARG A 47 -16.25 -9.78 3.45
N HIS A 48 -15.64 -8.78 4.08
CA HIS A 48 -16.33 -7.70 4.78
C HIS A 48 -16.64 -6.48 3.88
N GLY A 49 -16.50 -6.65 2.57
CA GLY A 49 -16.92 -5.67 1.56
C GLY A 49 -15.92 -4.54 1.30
N PHE A 50 -14.67 -4.66 1.74
CA PHE A 50 -13.62 -3.72 1.36
C PHE A 50 -13.08 -4.05 -0.03
N ARG A 51 -12.89 -3.02 -0.87
CA ARG A 51 -12.03 -3.15 -2.03
C ARG A 51 -10.57 -3.13 -1.59
N LEU A 52 -9.76 -3.98 -2.20
CA LEU A 52 -8.34 -4.11 -1.88
C LEU A 52 -7.51 -3.54 -3.02
N ILE A 53 -6.89 -2.39 -2.78
CA ILE A 53 -6.19 -1.62 -3.79
C ILE A 53 -4.75 -1.41 -3.37
N VAL A 54 -3.81 -1.92 -4.16
CA VAL A 54 -2.39 -1.62 -3.95
C VAL A 54 -2.09 -0.21 -4.46
N ALA A 55 -1.36 0.57 -3.66
CA ALA A 55 -0.85 1.90 -4.04
C ALA A 55 0.66 1.93 -3.81
N THR A 56 1.45 1.75 -4.87
CA THR A 56 2.91 1.53 -4.76
C THR A 56 3.74 2.54 -5.54
N ASN A 57 4.83 3.01 -4.91
CA ASN A 57 5.87 3.79 -5.58
C ASN A 57 6.91 2.84 -6.18
N GLN A 58 7.13 2.93 -7.50
CA GLN A 58 8.10 2.14 -8.23
C GLN A 58 9.06 3.06 -9.01
N PRO A 59 9.95 3.81 -8.30
CA PRO A 59 10.81 4.80 -8.94
C PRO A 59 11.90 4.19 -9.82
N ASP A 60 12.16 2.90 -9.68
CA ASP A 60 13.20 2.22 -10.46
C ASP A 60 12.83 2.11 -11.95
N ILE A 61 11.56 2.35 -12.30
CA ILE A 61 11.15 2.55 -13.70
C ILE A 61 11.73 3.87 -14.23
N ALA A 62 11.51 4.99 -13.53
CA ALA A 62 12.08 6.29 -13.93
C ALA A 62 13.62 6.28 -13.95
N ARG A 63 14.22 5.55 -13.00
CA ARG A 63 15.67 5.37 -12.88
C ARG A 63 16.25 4.39 -13.90
N LYS A 64 15.43 3.76 -14.75
CA LYS A 64 15.82 2.77 -15.76
C LYS A 64 16.55 1.53 -15.17
N ARG A 65 16.26 1.18 -13.93
CA ARG A 65 16.74 -0.05 -13.27
C ARG A 65 15.82 -1.23 -13.58
N LEU A 66 14.51 -0.95 -13.62
CA LEU A 66 13.47 -1.90 -14.03
C LEU A 66 12.70 -1.34 -15.21
N THR A 67 12.19 -2.22 -16.06
CA THR A 67 11.22 -1.82 -17.07
C THR A 67 9.80 -1.83 -16.51
N ARG A 68 8.87 -1.17 -17.18
CA ARG A 68 7.45 -1.22 -16.83
C ARG A 68 6.92 -2.64 -16.87
N GLU A 69 7.32 -3.40 -17.89
CA GLU A 69 6.92 -4.80 -18.08
C GLU A 69 7.37 -5.69 -16.94
N GLN A 70 8.57 -5.49 -16.39
CA GLN A 70 9.07 -6.24 -15.24
C GLN A 70 8.23 -5.95 -13.99
N VAL A 71 7.91 -4.69 -13.72
CA VAL A 71 7.04 -4.32 -12.61
C VAL A 71 5.62 -4.84 -12.79
N ASP A 72 5.07 -4.78 -14.00
CA ASP A 72 3.74 -5.30 -14.32
C ASP A 72 3.68 -6.83 -14.17
N ALA A 73 4.75 -7.56 -14.52
CA ALA A 73 4.86 -9.00 -14.30
C ALA A 73 4.88 -9.36 -12.80
N MET A 74 5.64 -8.62 -11.99
CA MET A 74 5.63 -8.77 -10.52
C MET A 74 4.24 -8.49 -9.93
N ASN A 75 3.56 -7.46 -10.41
CA ASN A 75 2.21 -7.12 -9.98
C ASN A 75 1.18 -8.17 -10.39
N ALA A 76 1.32 -8.76 -11.59
CA ALA A 76 0.48 -9.88 -12.03
C ALA A 76 0.70 -11.13 -11.16
N TYR A 77 1.95 -11.42 -10.81
CA TYR A 77 2.26 -12.48 -9.86
C TYR A 77 1.59 -12.25 -8.51
N LEU A 78 1.68 -11.03 -7.95
CA LEU A 78 1.04 -10.67 -6.69
C LEU A 78 -0.49 -10.88 -6.75
N ARG A 79 -1.14 -10.43 -7.81
CA ARG A 79 -2.59 -10.63 -8.04
C ARG A 79 -2.98 -12.09 -8.19
N SER A 80 -2.09 -12.95 -8.68
CA SER A 80 -2.36 -14.40 -8.76
C SER A 80 -2.37 -15.08 -7.40
N LYS A 81 -1.81 -14.43 -6.36
CA LYS A 81 -1.67 -14.97 -5.00
C LYS A 81 -2.60 -14.32 -3.98
N LEU A 82 -3.04 -13.10 -4.23
CA LEU A 82 -3.80 -12.28 -3.28
C LEU A 82 -5.08 -11.75 -3.92
N PRO A 83 -6.19 -11.61 -3.19
CA PRO A 83 -7.48 -11.16 -3.68
C PRO A 83 -7.52 -9.63 -3.91
N LEU A 84 -6.67 -9.14 -4.81
CA LEU A 84 -6.51 -7.71 -5.09
C LEU A 84 -7.45 -7.24 -6.20
N ASP A 85 -8.22 -6.18 -5.97
CA ASP A 85 -9.13 -5.58 -6.95
C ASP A 85 -8.38 -4.72 -7.97
N ALA A 86 -7.39 -3.94 -7.51
CA ALA A 86 -6.59 -3.06 -8.37
C ALA A 86 -5.16 -2.87 -7.84
N ILE A 87 -4.26 -2.45 -8.73
CA ILE A 87 -2.89 -2.05 -8.39
C ILE A 87 -2.60 -0.71 -9.08
N GLU A 88 -2.41 0.32 -8.27
CA GLU A 88 -2.02 1.67 -8.69
C GLU A 88 -0.51 1.84 -8.54
N VAL A 89 0.16 2.17 -9.62
CA VAL A 89 1.63 2.29 -9.68
C VAL A 89 2.03 3.72 -10.00
N CYS A 90 2.85 4.33 -9.15
CA CYS A 90 3.60 5.52 -9.50
C CYS A 90 4.98 5.11 -10.01
N ALA A 91 5.23 5.35 -11.29
CA ALA A 91 6.49 5.02 -11.97
C ALA A 91 7.53 6.17 -11.93
N HIS A 92 7.24 7.24 -11.19
CA HIS A 92 8.05 8.45 -11.15
C HIS A 92 9.06 8.46 -10.00
N ASP A 93 10.16 9.19 -10.16
CA ASP A 93 11.08 9.52 -9.08
C ASP A 93 10.73 10.87 -8.42
N ASP A 94 11.42 11.22 -7.35
CA ASP A 94 11.20 12.49 -6.63
C ASP A 94 11.44 13.70 -7.54
N ALA A 95 12.41 13.61 -8.47
CA ALA A 95 12.73 14.67 -9.45
C ALA A 95 11.60 14.96 -10.44
N ASP A 96 10.71 14.00 -10.71
CA ASP A 96 9.60 14.18 -11.66
C ASP A 96 8.47 15.05 -11.10
N ASN A 97 8.47 15.32 -9.81
CA ASN A 97 7.48 16.15 -9.10
C ASN A 97 6.02 15.88 -9.48
N CYS A 98 5.67 14.61 -9.74
CA CYS A 98 4.32 14.18 -10.07
C CYS A 98 3.38 14.29 -8.86
N ASP A 99 2.07 14.19 -9.08
CA ASP A 99 1.06 14.21 -8.00
C ASP A 99 0.73 12.82 -7.44
N CYS A 100 1.16 11.75 -8.11
CA CYS A 100 0.83 10.38 -7.71
C CYS A 100 1.83 9.76 -6.72
N ARG A 101 3.08 10.21 -6.68
CA ARG A 101 4.11 9.63 -5.81
C ARG A 101 3.84 9.93 -4.35
N LYS A 102 3.62 8.89 -3.53
CA LYS A 102 3.55 9.02 -2.08
C LYS A 102 4.83 9.71 -1.55
N PRO A 103 4.75 10.70 -0.66
CA PRO A 103 3.63 11.00 0.25
C PRO A 103 2.49 11.83 -0.32
N LYS A 104 2.49 12.20 -1.61
CA LYS A 104 1.32 12.85 -2.21
C LYS A 104 0.18 11.82 -2.37
N PRO A 105 -1.09 12.23 -2.21
CA PRO A 105 -2.23 11.31 -2.15
C PRO A 105 -2.77 10.87 -3.52
N GLY A 106 -2.13 11.26 -4.63
CA GLY A 106 -2.71 11.14 -5.97
C GLY A 106 -3.12 9.72 -6.38
N LEU A 107 -2.38 8.66 -5.99
CA LEU A 107 -2.78 7.27 -6.26
C LEU A 107 -4.12 6.95 -5.62
N LEU A 108 -4.31 7.34 -4.35
CA LEU A 108 -5.54 7.08 -3.59
C LEU A 108 -6.70 7.90 -4.15
N LEU A 109 -6.49 9.19 -4.40
CA LEU A 109 -7.51 10.09 -4.94
C LEU A 109 -8.00 9.65 -6.33
N ASN A 110 -7.09 9.23 -7.21
CA ASN A 110 -7.43 8.76 -8.55
C ASN A 110 -8.26 7.47 -8.50
N ALA A 111 -7.86 6.51 -7.67
CA ALA A 111 -8.62 5.28 -7.46
C ALA A 111 -10.00 5.58 -6.86
N ALA A 112 -10.08 6.47 -5.86
CA ALA A 112 -11.34 6.84 -5.23
C ALA A 112 -12.30 7.51 -6.22
N LYS A 113 -11.80 8.42 -7.05
CA LYS A 113 -12.61 9.08 -8.09
C LYS A 113 -13.13 8.10 -9.15
N ARG A 114 -12.28 7.16 -9.58
CA ARG A 114 -12.64 6.16 -10.59
C ARG A 114 -13.69 5.16 -10.07
N ASP A 115 -13.53 4.71 -8.82
CA ASP A 115 -14.27 3.57 -8.27
C ASP A 115 -15.36 3.97 -7.25
N GLY A 116 -15.58 5.27 -7.02
CA GLY A 116 -16.60 5.78 -6.08
C GLY A 116 -16.32 5.42 -4.62
N ILE A 117 -15.04 5.52 -4.20
CA ILE A 117 -14.59 5.13 -2.86
C ILE A 117 -14.77 6.28 -1.87
N ALA A 118 -15.38 5.99 -0.72
CA ALA A 118 -15.43 6.86 0.44
C ALA A 118 -14.11 6.82 1.20
N LEU A 119 -13.24 7.81 1.00
CA LEU A 119 -11.90 7.84 1.59
C LEU A 119 -11.94 7.95 3.12
N ASP A 120 -12.90 8.69 3.67
CA ASP A 120 -13.09 8.86 5.12
C ASP A 120 -13.62 7.60 5.84
N GLU A 121 -14.03 6.58 5.08
CA GLU A 121 -14.39 5.24 5.56
C GLU A 121 -13.36 4.18 5.16
N SER A 122 -12.27 4.61 4.53
CA SER A 122 -11.23 3.75 3.98
C SER A 122 -9.94 3.82 4.79
N PHE A 123 -9.02 2.89 4.51
CA PHE A 123 -7.77 2.75 5.24
C PHE A 123 -6.59 2.77 4.29
N MET A 124 -5.44 3.30 4.74
CA MET A 124 -4.14 3.14 4.09
C MET A 124 -3.21 2.36 5.03
N ILE A 125 -2.73 1.22 4.58
CA ILE A 125 -1.74 0.39 5.28
C ILE A 125 -0.39 0.53 4.58
N GLY A 126 0.63 0.92 5.31
CA GLY A 126 1.98 1.06 4.81
C GLY A 126 3.02 0.76 5.86
N ASP A 127 4.28 0.70 5.46
CA ASP A 127 5.43 0.46 6.34
C ASP A 127 6.33 1.70 6.49
N ARG A 128 6.01 2.80 5.78
CA ARG A 128 6.82 4.03 5.74
C ARG A 128 5.99 5.28 5.96
N PHE A 129 6.71 6.38 6.33
CA PHE A 129 6.09 7.71 6.47
C PHE A 129 5.31 8.15 5.21
N ARG A 130 5.80 7.77 4.01
CA ARG A 130 5.18 8.15 2.73
C ARG A 130 3.77 7.59 2.58
N ASP A 131 3.52 6.43 3.12
CA ASP A 131 2.20 5.78 3.11
C ASP A 131 1.24 6.48 4.05
N ILE A 132 1.71 6.74 5.26
CA ILE A 132 0.93 7.39 6.32
C ILE A 132 0.55 8.82 5.90
N GLU A 133 1.51 9.61 5.42
CA GLU A 133 1.25 10.97 4.96
C GLU A 133 0.33 11.01 3.72
N ALA A 134 0.44 10.04 2.79
CA ALA A 134 -0.45 9.93 1.64
C ALA A 134 -1.88 9.57 2.07
N GLY A 135 -2.03 8.61 2.99
CA GLY A 135 -3.33 8.20 3.53
C GLY A 135 -4.02 9.33 4.29
N ASP A 136 -3.30 9.99 5.19
CA ASP A 136 -3.77 11.15 5.95
C ASP A 136 -4.22 12.30 5.02
N SER A 137 -3.37 12.66 4.05
CA SER A 137 -3.69 13.69 3.05
C SER A 137 -4.88 13.33 2.14
N ALA A 138 -5.15 12.04 1.94
CA ALA A 138 -6.32 11.57 1.20
C ALA A 138 -7.59 11.53 2.07
N GLY A 139 -7.48 11.65 3.39
CA GLY A 139 -8.59 11.55 4.34
C GLY A 139 -8.91 10.11 4.77
N CYS A 140 -8.00 9.16 4.53
CA CYS A 140 -8.11 7.78 5.04
C CYS A 140 -7.62 7.69 6.48
N ARG A 141 -8.07 6.67 7.21
CA ARG A 141 -7.36 6.22 8.41
C ARG A 141 -6.08 5.50 8.02
N THR A 142 -5.03 5.69 8.81
CA THR A 142 -3.69 5.22 8.45
C THR A 142 -3.16 4.19 9.45
N ILE A 143 -2.54 3.15 8.94
CA ILE A 143 -2.00 2.05 9.72
C ILE A 143 -0.55 1.81 9.32
N LEU A 144 0.35 1.85 10.31
CA LEU A 144 1.75 1.52 10.12
C LEU A 144 2.01 0.05 10.46
N ILE A 145 2.64 -0.68 9.54
CA ILE A 145 3.19 -2.01 9.78
C ILE A 145 4.68 -1.89 10.09
N GLY A 146 5.09 -2.49 11.22
CA GLY A 146 6.48 -2.43 11.65
C GLY A 146 6.85 -1.13 12.36
N ASP A 147 8.11 -0.71 12.27
CA ASP A 147 8.68 0.42 13.01
C ASP A 147 8.92 1.68 12.18
N GLY A 148 8.69 1.60 10.84
CA GLY A 148 8.88 2.73 9.93
C GLY A 148 10.34 3.03 9.61
N TYR A 149 11.25 2.09 9.80
CA TYR A 149 12.68 2.20 9.47
C TYR A 149 13.40 3.39 10.10
N GLY A 150 12.95 3.87 11.26
CA GLY A 150 13.51 5.05 11.91
C GLY A 150 13.28 6.37 11.17
N GLU A 151 12.35 6.40 10.22
CA GLU A 151 11.99 7.60 9.47
C GLU A 151 11.19 8.58 10.33
N THR A 152 11.26 9.86 9.98
CA THR A 152 10.45 10.91 10.63
C THR A 152 9.09 11.04 9.93
N PHE A 153 8.03 11.05 10.70
CA PHE A 153 6.65 11.16 10.26
C PHE A 153 6.12 12.57 10.55
N LYS A 154 5.57 13.27 9.56
CA LYS A 154 4.83 14.53 9.74
C LYS A 154 3.41 14.27 10.21
N ALA A 155 2.76 13.22 9.66
CA ALA A 155 1.49 12.70 10.15
C ALA A 155 1.73 11.46 11.00
N GLN A 156 1.04 11.33 12.14
CA GLN A 156 1.12 10.12 12.96
C GLN A 156 0.11 9.08 12.45
N PRO A 157 0.45 7.78 12.41
CA PRO A 157 -0.52 6.76 12.06
C PRO A 157 -1.62 6.65 13.13
N ASP A 158 -2.86 6.38 12.72
CA ASP A 158 -3.98 6.13 13.65
C ASP A 158 -3.78 4.85 14.46
N ALA A 159 -3.07 3.87 13.88
CA ALA A 159 -2.70 2.63 14.56
C ALA A 159 -1.36 2.08 14.04
N LYS A 160 -0.72 1.24 14.87
CA LYS A 160 0.54 0.58 14.53
C LYS A 160 0.49 -0.87 14.96
N PHE A 161 0.90 -1.77 14.05
CA PHE A 161 0.89 -3.21 14.26
C PHE A 161 2.15 -3.88 13.70
N ALA A 162 2.44 -5.09 14.16
CA ALA A 162 3.55 -5.88 13.64
C ALA A 162 3.15 -6.66 12.36
N THR A 163 1.87 -7.01 12.21
CA THR A 163 1.37 -7.92 11.16
C THR A 163 0.12 -7.38 10.47
N LEU A 164 -0.16 -7.88 9.26
CA LEU A 164 -1.40 -7.60 8.55
C LEU A 164 -2.62 -8.18 9.27
N THR A 165 -2.47 -9.32 9.94
CA THR A 165 -3.54 -9.93 10.73
C THR A 165 -4.01 -9.00 11.83
N GLU A 166 -3.10 -8.41 12.61
CA GLU A 166 -3.43 -7.45 13.68
C GLU A 166 -4.09 -6.18 13.12
N ALA A 167 -3.57 -5.66 12.00
CA ALA A 167 -4.16 -4.52 11.30
C ALA A 167 -5.58 -4.83 10.82
N THR A 168 -5.80 -6.01 10.24
CA THR A 168 -7.11 -6.49 9.80
C THR A 168 -8.09 -6.60 10.96
N ASP A 169 -7.66 -7.18 12.08
CA ASP A 169 -8.48 -7.29 13.29
C ASP A 169 -8.92 -5.92 13.80
N TRP A 170 -8.02 -4.93 13.76
CA TRP A 170 -8.34 -3.58 14.15
C TRP A 170 -9.33 -2.92 13.19
N ILE A 171 -9.13 -3.04 11.86
CA ILE A 171 -10.02 -2.50 10.83
C ILE A 171 -11.44 -3.04 11.01
N LEU A 172 -11.58 -4.34 11.19
CA LEU A 172 -12.89 -5.01 11.28
C LEU A 172 -13.68 -4.65 12.55
N ARG A 173 -13.00 -4.11 13.57
CA ARG A 173 -13.67 -3.59 14.79
C ARG A 173 -14.07 -2.13 14.68
N GLN A 174 -13.68 -1.41 13.61
CA GLN A 174 -14.02 -0.01 13.46
C GLN A 174 -15.52 0.16 13.15
N PRO A 175 -16.18 1.15 13.77
CA PRO A 175 -17.59 1.39 13.48
C PRO A 175 -17.75 1.78 12.01
N VAL A 176 -18.79 1.21 11.39
CA VAL A 176 -19.26 1.68 10.09
C VAL A 176 -20.00 2.99 10.35
N LYS A 177 -19.64 4.06 9.64
CA LYS A 177 -20.44 5.29 9.71
C LYS A 177 -21.85 4.98 9.21
N ALA A 178 -22.84 5.33 10.02
CA ALA A 178 -24.26 5.13 9.68
C ALA A 178 -24.69 6.05 8.55
#